data_c3ebe176da70740a49673ea57a469506
#
_entry.id   c3ebe176da70740a49673ea57a469506
#
_cell.length_a   1.000
_cell.length_b   1.000
_cell.length_c   1.000
_cell.angle_alpha   90.00
_cell.angle_beta   90.00
_cell.angle_gamma   90.00
#
_symmetry.space_group_name_H-M   'P 1'
#
loop_
_entity.id
_entity.type
_entity.pdbx_description
1 polymer ?
#
loop_
_entity_poly.entity_id
_entity_poly.type
_entity_poly.pdbx_seq_one_letter_code
_entity_poly.pdbx_strand_id
1 'polypeptide(L)'
;MSIQAFTANNKGNWKANLPVLWLGVFLCCASYTMCIPFLPVYLLRELHVAQPDVNFWAGITFAVTFMGSAVMAPYWGALADHVGQRKMAIRAGYGLALTYFLTGVCQDVYQLLLVRIVCGVVAGFVPACMSMASSSLPEERMGWGMGLMQTAVASGTIMGPLMGGYLSSWFGMRASFYVGSFALFIATSAVVFIVKDMSVLNKGARKASSLLADLKNALHNKGLLYIMAMFFVVQTCVMLIQPLITLYVGELMHDMGDAAIKMSGVIFSLAGITGILAATFWGKRGQRFGYVRVFCIVTFIAGFINLFQVFINTVWQFAAIQFVYGLFLAGAVPNINANLTRVTAANMRGKAFGLVTSAQQFGGVVGPLLGGALGSFMSSRYVLVFAGCVLMSVAVYSYFTHVRGAEQEAAS
;
A
#
# COMPACT_ATOMS: atom_id res chain seq x y z
N MET A 1 13.66 2.52 40.28
CA MET A 1 12.34 2.98 39.76
C MET A 1 11.79 1.82 38.93
N SER A 2 10.77 1.12 39.43
CA SER A 2 10.28 -0.12 38.80
C SER A 2 9.58 0.18 37.44
N ILE A 3 9.68 -0.76 36.48
CA ILE A 3 9.02 -0.70 35.17
C ILE A 3 7.52 -0.40 35.32
N GLN A 4 6.89 -0.87 36.41
CA GLN A 4 5.49 -0.61 36.74
C GLN A 4 5.20 0.87 37.10
N ALA A 5 6.10 1.59 37.73
CA ALA A 5 5.94 3.01 38.08
C ALA A 5 6.13 3.91 36.83
N PHE A 6 7.01 3.50 35.91
CA PHE A 6 7.20 4.19 34.64
C PHE A 6 5.96 4.05 33.71
N THR A 7 5.34 2.86 33.66
CA THR A 7 4.12 2.61 32.89
C THR A 7 2.88 3.32 33.43
N ALA A 8 2.76 3.47 34.77
CA ALA A 8 1.61 4.13 35.41
C ALA A 8 1.60 5.65 35.15
N ASN A 9 2.76 6.32 35.19
CA ASN A 9 2.85 7.77 35.00
C ASN A 9 2.73 8.19 33.52
N ASN A 10 2.92 7.27 32.58
CA ASN A 10 2.84 7.53 31.12
C ASN A 10 1.48 7.22 30.49
N LYS A 11 0.56 6.54 31.20
CA LYS A 11 -0.78 6.19 30.69
C LYS A 11 -1.66 7.41 30.33
N GLY A 12 -1.28 8.63 30.72
CA GLY A 12 -2.04 9.85 30.45
C GLY A 12 -1.87 10.46 29.06
N ASN A 13 -0.77 10.20 28.37
CA ASN A 13 -0.41 10.91 27.12
C ASN A 13 -0.99 10.30 25.82
N TRP A 14 -1.53 9.09 25.85
CA TRP A 14 -2.09 8.48 24.64
C TRP A 14 -3.27 9.26 24.05
N LYS A 15 -4.06 9.96 24.89
CA LYS A 15 -5.19 10.80 24.47
C LYS A 15 -4.72 12.00 23.62
N ALA A 16 -3.53 12.53 23.88
CA ALA A 16 -2.94 13.60 23.08
C ALA A 16 -2.17 13.05 21.87
N ASN A 17 -1.46 11.94 22.04
CA ASN A 17 -0.65 11.35 20.97
C ASN A 17 -1.51 10.76 19.83
N LEU A 18 -2.58 10.02 20.16
CA LEU A 18 -3.34 9.24 19.19
C LEU A 18 -4.02 10.10 18.11
N PRO A 19 -4.68 11.25 18.41
CA PRO A 19 -5.24 12.12 17.38
C PRO A 19 -4.18 12.70 16.45
N VAL A 20 -3.02 13.09 16.97
CA VAL A 20 -1.92 13.65 16.19
C VAL A 20 -1.31 12.59 15.27
N LEU A 21 -1.10 11.38 15.79
CA LEU A 21 -0.61 10.24 15.00
C LEU A 21 -1.63 9.85 13.94
N TRP A 22 -2.93 9.84 14.26
CA TRP A 22 -4.01 9.59 13.32
C TRP A 22 -3.99 10.61 12.17
N LEU A 23 -3.97 11.91 12.50
CA LEU A 23 -3.92 12.97 11.50
C LEU A 23 -2.63 12.89 10.66
N GLY A 24 -1.50 12.59 11.30
CA GLY A 24 -0.22 12.41 10.61
C GLY A 24 -0.25 11.27 9.60
N VAL A 25 -0.79 10.11 9.97
CA VAL A 25 -0.94 8.96 9.07
C VAL A 25 -1.96 9.26 7.97
N PHE A 26 -3.08 9.90 8.29
CA PHE A 26 -4.06 10.33 7.30
C PHE A 26 -3.43 11.25 6.25
N LEU A 27 -2.74 12.32 6.67
CA LEU A 27 -2.10 13.26 5.76
C LEU A 27 -0.98 12.61 4.95
N CYS A 28 -0.21 11.69 5.54
CA CYS A 28 0.82 10.95 4.83
C CYS A 28 0.23 10.05 3.72
N CYS A 29 -0.80 9.26 4.05
CA CYS A 29 -1.47 8.41 3.07
C CYS A 29 -2.21 9.23 2.01
N ALA A 30 -2.86 10.32 2.39
CA ALA A 30 -3.52 11.22 1.45
C ALA A 30 -2.51 11.87 0.49
N SER A 31 -1.38 12.39 0.99
CA SER A 31 -0.32 12.98 0.15
C SER A 31 0.25 11.96 -0.83
N TYR A 32 0.47 10.72 -0.37
CA TYR A 32 0.96 9.63 -1.22
C TYR A 32 -0.03 9.34 -2.36
N THR A 33 -1.28 9.07 -2.04
CA THR A 33 -2.30 8.67 -3.02
C THR A 33 -2.84 9.85 -3.84
N MET A 34 -2.64 11.09 -3.39
CA MET A 34 -2.98 12.30 -4.12
C MET A 34 -2.11 12.51 -5.37
N CYS A 35 -0.85 12.11 -5.31
CA CYS A 35 0.12 12.40 -6.37
C CYS A 35 0.38 11.19 -7.28
N ILE A 36 0.42 9.99 -6.72
CA ILE A 36 0.89 8.79 -7.39
C ILE A 36 0.03 8.35 -8.57
N PRO A 37 -1.31 8.31 -8.48
CA PRO A 37 -2.15 7.90 -9.61
C PRO A 37 -2.00 8.79 -10.84
N PHE A 38 -1.62 10.04 -10.64
CA PHE A 38 -1.50 11.04 -11.72
C PHE A 38 -0.09 11.16 -12.28
N LEU A 39 0.87 10.37 -11.78
CA LEU A 39 2.26 10.40 -12.20
C LEU A 39 2.45 10.18 -13.72
N PRO A 40 1.73 9.26 -14.40
CA PRO A 40 1.86 9.13 -15.85
C PRO A 40 1.45 10.39 -16.62
N VAL A 41 0.38 11.06 -16.18
CA VAL A 41 -0.05 12.32 -16.78
C VAL A 41 0.92 13.46 -16.47
N TYR A 42 1.55 13.45 -15.29
CA TYR A 42 2.62 14.37 -14.92
C TYR A 42 3.85 14.21 -15.84
N LEU A 43 4.26 12.96 -16.14
CA LEU A 43 5.33 12.67 -17.09
C LEU A 43 5.02 13.23 -18.48
N LEU A 44 3.78 13.06 -18.94
CA LEU A 44 3.35 13.49 -20.27
C LEU A 44 3.27 15.01 -20.37
N ARG A 45 2.60 15.68 -19.43
CA ARG A 45 2.24 17.10 -19.53
C ARG A 45 3.32 18.05 -18.99
N GLU A 46 3.95 17.70 -17.87
CA GLU A 46 4.87 18.59 -17.17
C GLU A 46 6.34 18.31 -17.49
N LEU A 47 6.68 17.04 -17.76
CA LEU A 47 8.04 16.62 -18.08
C LEU A 47 8.22 16.32 -19.57
N HIS A 48 7.16 16.49 -20.38
CA HIS A 48 7.17 16.34 -21.84
C HIS A 48 7.76 15.00 -22.33
N VAL A 49 7.55 13.94 -21.59
CA VAL A 49 7.93 12.58 -22.00
C VAL A 49 7.07 12.16 -23.18
N ALA A 50 7.68 11.58 -24.21
CA ALA A 50 6.98 11.10 -25.39
C ALA A 50 5.89 10.07 -25.03
N GLN A 51 4.71 10.16 -25.64
CA GLN A 51 3.57 9.30 -25.30
C GLN A 51 3.88 7.80 -25.33
N PRO A 52 4.68 7.24 -26.26
CA PRO A 52 5.05 5.83 -26.25
C PRO A 52 5.86 5.41 -25.02
N ASP A 53 6.65 6.32 -24.46
CA ASP A 53 7.59 6.03 -23.35
C ASP A 53 6.98 6.29 -21.96
N VAL A 54 5.80 6.93 -21.88
CA VAL A 54 5.18 7.33 -20.62
C VAL A 54 4.93 6.11 -19.71
N ASN A 55 4.42 5.02 -20.26
CA ASN A 55 4.13 3.79 -19.50
C ASN A 55 5.41 3.19 -18.91
N PHE A 56 6.48 3.14 -19.70
CA PHE A 56 7.78 2.64 -19.29
C PHE A 56 8.38 3.47 -18.15
N TRP A 57 8.44 4.80 -18.33
CA TRP A 57 8.97 5.70 -17.30
C TRP A 57 8.12 5.74 -16.03
N ALA A 58 6.80 5.67 -16.16
CA ALA A 58 5.91 5.54 -15.00
C ALA A 58 6.20 4.25 -14.22
N GLY A 59 6.31 3.12 -14.92
CA GLY A 59 6.63 1.83 -14.31
C GLY A 59 7.95 1.85 -13.54
N ILE A 60 9.03 2.38 -14.14
CA ILE A 60 10.35 2.51 -13.49
C ILE A 60 10.26 3.43 -12.26
N THR A 61 9.60 4.58 -12.40
CA THR A 61 9.49 5.58 -11.33
C THR A 61 8.78 5.02 -10.09
N PHE A 62 7.74 4.22 -10.28
CA PHE A 62 7.10 3.48 -9.19
C PHE A 62 8.03 2.42 -8.60
N ALA A 63 8.64 1.60 -9.46
CA ALA A 63 9.47 0.47 -9.05
C ALA A 63 10.68 0.90 -8.21
N VAL A 64 11.38 1.96 -8.59
CA VAL A 64 12.55 2.44 -7.84
C VAL A 64 12.16 2.98 -6.46
N THR A 65 10.96 3.56 -6.33
CA THR A 65 10.44 4.02 -5.02
C THR A 65 10.19 2.83 -4.10
N PHE A 66 9.49 1.80 -4.58
CA PHE A 66 9.27 0.58 -3.80
C PHE A 66 10.56 -0.18 -3.50
N MET A 67 11.49 -0.24 -4.46
CA MET A 67 12.80 -0.87 -4.27
C MET A 67 13.59 -0.16 -3.18
N GLY A 68 13.69 1.17 -3.22
CA GLY A 68 14.33 1.96 -2.17
C GLY A 68 13.73 1.70 -0.79
N SER A 69 12.39 1.66 -0.71
CA SER A 69 11.68 1.36 0.53
C SER A 69 11.94 -0.08 1.01
N ALA A 70 11.89 -1.07 0.12
CA ALA A 70 12.10 -2.48 0.46
C ALA A 70 13.51 -2.74 1.00
N VAL A 71 14.52 -2.14 0.38
CA VAL A 71 15.93 -2.27 0.81
C VAL A 71 16.19 -1.59 2.15
N MET A 72 15.60 -0.40 2.35
CA MET A 72 15.88 0.41 3.53
C MET A 72 14.99 0.10 4.73
N ALA A 73 13.82 -0.52 4.54
CA ALA A 73 12.87 -0.80 5.62
C ALA A 73 13.48 -1.61 6.79
N PRO A 74 14.26 -2.69 6.58
CA PRO A 74 14.89 -3.41 7.67
C PRO A 74 15.93 -2.59 8.44
N TYR A 75 16.71 -1.77 7.72
CA TYR A 75 17.69 -0.89 8.33
C TYR A 75 17.03 0.15 9.23
N TRP A 76 15.98 0.82 8.72
CA TRP A 76 15.25 1.81 9.50
C TRP A 76 14.46 1.20 10.65
N GLY A 77 13.94 -0.02 10.49
CA GLY A 77 13.28 -0.76 11.57
C GLY A 77 14.25 -1.07 12.71
N ALA A 78 15.42 -1.61 12.39
CA ALA A 78 16.46 -1.88 13.39
C ALA A 78 16.96 -0.59 14.07
N LEU A 79 17.14 0.48 13.31
CA LEU A 79 17.56 1.78 13.86
C LEU A 79 16.47 2.38 14.78
N ALA A 80 15.19 2.19 14.46
CA ALA A 80 14.05 2.64 15.26
C ALA A 80 14.02 2.02 16.67
N ASP A 81 14.43 0.75 16.78
CA ASP A 81 14.53 0.06 18.07
C ASP A 81 15.63 0.63 18.99
N HIS A 82 16.69 1.22 18.40
CA HIS A 82 17.81 1.83 19.13
C HIS A 82 17.61 3.32 19.42
N VAL A 83 17.09 4.05 18.45
CA VAL A 83 17.05 5.54 18.47
C VAL A 83 15.69 6.06 18.92
N GLY A 84 14.65 5.21 18.82
CA GLY A 84 13.25 5.53 19.13
C GLY A 84 12.41 5.82 17.89
N GLN A 85 11.15 5.39 17.95
CA GLN A 85 10.20 5.48 16.84
C GLN A 85 9.88 6.94 16.45
N ARG A 86 9.84 7.85 17.45
CA ARG A 86 9.55 9.27 17.20
C ARG A 86 10.62 9.93 16.31
N LYS A 87 11.91 9.68 16.58
CA LYS A 87 12.99 10.23 15.75
C LYS A 87 12.93 9.68 14.33
N MET A 88 12.55 8.40 14.17
CA MET A 88 12.40 7.78 12.86
C MET A 88 11.18 8.34 12.11
N ALA A 89 10.06 8.59 12.78
CA ALA A 89 8.91 9.27 12.18
C ALA A 89 9.28 10.69 11.71
N ILE A 90 9.97 11.47 12.54
CA ILE A 90 10.40 12.83 12.21
C ILE A 90 11.33 12.84 10.98
N ARG A 91 12.33 11.95 10.95
CA ARG A 91 13.22 11.79 9.81
C ARG A 91 12.45 11.45 8.53
N ALA A 92 11.56 10.43 8.60
CA ALA A 92 10.79 9.99 7.45
C ALA A 92 9.82 11.08 6.97
N GLY A 93 9.13 11.77 7.89
CA GLY A 93 8.15 12.79 7.56
C GLY A 93 8.77 14.00 6.86
N TYR A 94 9.83 14.58 7.41
CA TYR A 94 10.52 15.70 6.75
C TYR A 94 11.22 15.25 5.46
N GLY A 95 11.81 14.05 5.43
CA GLY A 95 12.39 13.50 4.22
C GLY A 95 11.36 13.33 3.10
N LEU A 96 10.18 12.79 3.41
CA LEU A 96 9.06 12.70 2.46
C LEU A 96 8.56 14.08 2.05
N ALA A 97 8.37 15.03 2.97
CA ALA A 97 7.97 16.39 2.64
C ALA A 97 8.94 17.02 1.63
N LEU A 98 10.26 16.90 1.87
CA LEU A 98 11.28 17.41 0.97
C LEU A 98 11.22 16.73 -0.41
N THR A 99 11.09 15.40 -0.46
CA THR A 99 11.04 14.68 -1.74
C THR A 99 9.77 14.99 -2.55
N TYR A 100 8.63 15.24 -1.89
CA TYR A 100 7.41 15.71 -2.56
C TYR A 100 7.61 17.13 -3.12
N PHE A 101 8.20 18.03 -2.36
CA PHE A 101 8.54 19.37 -2.84
C PHE A 101 9.45 19.30 -4.07
N LEU A 102 10.55 18.53 -3.98
CA LEU A 102 11.49 18.35 -5.09
C LEU A 102 10.81 17.72 -6.32
N THR A 103 9.86 16.79 -6.13
CA THR A 103 9.07 16.23 -7.24
C THR A 103 8.32 17.33 -8.01
N GLY A 104 7.75 18.30 -7.31
CA GLY A 104 7.07 19.45 -7.94
C GLY A 104 8.01 20.39 -8.70
N VAL A 105 9.30 20.41 -8.36
CA VAL A 105 10.33 21.26 -9.01
C VAL A 105 11.01 20.56 -10.19
N CYS A 106 10.92 19.23 -10.31
CA CYS A 106 11.55 18.47 -11.40
C CYS A 106 11.15 19.00 -12.77
N GLN A 107 12.15 19.06 -13.67
CA GLN A 107 11.99 19.52 -15.06
C GLN A 107 12.18 18.40 -16.09
N ASP A 108 12.80 17.29 -15.68
CA ASP A 108 13.02 16.14 -16.54
C ASP A 108 12.78 14.82 -15.77
N VAL A 109 12.68 13.72 -16.53
CA VAL A 109 12.37 12.40 -15.98
C VAL A 109 13.52 11.83 -15.14
N TYR A 110 14.77 12.20 -15.41
CA TYR A 110 15.94 11.69 -14.67
C TYR A 110 16.02 12.33 -13.28
N GLN A 111 15.72 13.63 -13.16
CA GLN A 111 15.58 14.31 -11.88
C GLN A 111 14.47 13.68 -11.05
N LEU A 112 13.30 13.42 -11.69
CA LEU A 112 12.19 12.74 -11.05
C LEU A 112 12.61 11.37 -10.55
N LEU A 113 13.31 10.57 -11.34
CA LEU A 113 13.80 9.24 -10.98
C LEU A 113 14.70 9.28 -9.74
N LEU A 114 15.67 10.21 -9.72
CA LEU A 114 16.55 10.41 -8.56
C LEU A 114 15.75 10.76 -7.29
N VAL A 115 14.83 11.71 -7.39
CA VAL A 115 13.97 12.11 -6.26
C VAL A 115 13.11 10.94 -5.78
N ARG A 116 12.64 10.09 -6.67
CA ARG A 116 11.84 8.90 -6.33
C ARG A 116 12.66 7.80 -5.64
N ILE A 117 13.91 7.62 -6.03
CA ILE A 117 14.84 6.74 -5.29
C ILE A 117 15.01 7.26 -3.86
N VAL A 118 15.29 8.56 -3.70
CA VAL A 118 15.43 9.17 -2.36
C VAL A 118 14.13 9.07 -1.57
N CYS A 119 12.97 9.27 -2.21
CA CYS A 119 11.66 9.11 -1.58
C CYS A 119 11.48 7.69 -0.98
N GLY A 120 11.85 6.65 -1.75
CA GLY A 120 11.84 5.27 -1.25
C GLY A 120 12.80 5.06 -0.07
N VAL A 121 14.01 5.58 -0.17
CA VAL A 121 15.03 5.48 0.89
C VAL A 121 14.58 6.13 2.20
N VAL A 122 13.95 7.31 2.15
CA VAL A 122 13.52 8.03 3.35
C VAL A 122 12.16 7.55 3.90
N ALA A 123 11.45 6.68 3.22
CA ALA A 123 10.13 6.17 3.63
C ALA A 123 10.14 5.56 5.04
N GLY A 124 8.94 5.39 5.64
CA GLY A 124 8.78 4.74 6.94
C GLY A 124 7.98 5.53 7.98
N PHE A 125 7.33 6.65 7.59
CA PHE A 125 6.53 7.48 8.50
C PHE A 125 5.35 6.71 9.10
N VAL A 126 4.55 6.04 8.26
CA VAL A 126 3.36 5.29 8.70
C VAL A 126 3.70 4.16 9.69
N PRO A 127 4.65 3.25 9.39
CA PRO A 127 5.02 2.20 10.36
C PRO A 127 5.56 2.76 11.68
N ALA A 128 6.33 3.86 11.64
CA ALA A 128 6.80 4.49 12.87
C ALA A 128 5.64 5.09 13.70
N CYS A 129 4.67 5.75 13.07
CA CYS A 129 3.48 6.26 13.75
C CYS A 129 2.60 5.13 14.31
N MET A 130 2.44 4.02 13.59
CA MET A 130 1.72 2.83 14.06
C MET A 130 2.39 2.22 15.28
N SER A 131 3.72 2.11 15.27
CA SER A 131 4.51 1.61 16.41
C SER A 131 4.41 2.54 17.63
N MET A 132 4.46 3.86 17.44
CA MET A 132 4.24 4.82 18.52
C MET A 132 2.82 4.76 19.09
N ALA A 133 1.81 4.61 18.24
CA ALA A 133 0.43 4.42 18.69
C ALA A 133 0.29 3.16 19.55
N SER A 134 0.82 2.03 19.07
CA SER A 134 0.75 0.76 19.81
C SER A 134 1.49 0.82 21.15
N SER A 135 2.63 1.49 21.25
CA SER A 135 3.40 1.62 22.50
C SER A 135 2.80 2.61 23.49
N SER A 136 1.96 3.55 23.03
CA SER A 136 1.32 4.51 23.92
C SER A 136 -0.06 4.09 24.43
N LEU A 137 -0.71 3.11 23.81
CA LEU A 137 -2.05 2.65 24.18
C LEU A 137 -2.01 1.70 25.39
N PRO A 138 -2.99 1.79 26.31
CA PRO A 138 -3.24 0.78 27.32
C PRO A 138 -3.66 -0.55 26.65
N GLU A 139 -3.35 -1.69 27.28
CA GLU A 139 -3.68 -3.03 26.74
C GLU A 139 -5.18 -3.19 26.45
N GLU A 140 -6.04 -2.66 27.32
CA GLU A 140 -7.50 -2.77 27.20
C GLU A 140 -8.04 -1.99 25.98
N ARG A 141 -7.28 -1.02 25.47
CA ARG A 141 -7.67 -0.16 24.33
C ARG A 141 -6.83 -0.38 23.08
N MET A 142 -5.91 -1.35 23.12
CA MET A 142 -5.00 -1.63 22.01
C MET A 142 -5.76 -1.93 20.70
N GLY A 143 -6.74 -2.83 20.76
CA GLY A 143 -7.53 -3.21 19.57
C GLY A 143 -8.31 -2.03 18.99
N TRP A 144 -8.96 -1.23 19.85
CA TRP A 144 -9.70 -0.04 19.43
C TRP A 144 -8.77 1.02 18.81
N GLY A 145 -7.67 1.33 19.48
CA GLY A 145 -6.76 2.37 19.04
C GLY A 145 -6.04 2.02 17.73
N MET A 146 -5.60 0.77 17.58
CA MET A 146 -5.01 0.31 16.31
C MET A 146 -6.06 0.25 15.19
N GLY A 147 -7.30 -0.11 15.48
CA GLY A 147 -8.43 0.00 14.55
C GLY A 147 -8.64 1.44 14.08
N LEU A 148 -8.60 2.41 15.02
CA LEU A 148 -8.70 3.83 14.71
C LEU A 148 -7.52 4.28 13.81
N MET A 149 -6.28 3.85 14.07
CA MET A 149 -5.14 4.15 13.19
C MET A 149 -5.32 3.58 11.78
N GLN A 150 -5.94 2.42 11.63
CA GLN A 150 -6.26 1.88 10.30
C GLN A 150 -7.31 2.70 9.56
N THR A 151 -8.24 3.36 10.26
CA THR A 151 -9.16 4.31 9.59
C THR A 151 -8.42 5.52 9.02
N ALA A 152 -7.31 5.95 9.62
CA ALA A 152 -6.49 7.03 9.06
C ALA A 152 -5.87 6.62 7.71
N VAL A 153 -5.31 5.41 7.63
CA VAL A 153 -4.77 4.86 6.36
C VAL A 153 -5.87 4.79 5.30
N ALA A 154 -7.01 4.18 5.65
CA ALA A 154 -8.11 3.99 4.72
C ALA A 154 -8.69 5.33 4.23
N SER A 155 -8.94 6.26 5.15
CA SER A 155 -9.47 7.59 4.80
C SER A 155 -8.49 8.38 3.93
N GLY A 156 -7.19 8.32 4.23
CA GLY A 156 -6.15 8.96 3.41
C GLY A 156 -6.09 8.39 2.01
N THR A 157 -6.18 7.06 1.90
CA THR A 157 -6.16 6.36 0.60
C THR A 157 -7.38 6.71 -0.28
N ILE A 158 -8.54 6.94 0.32
CA ILE A 158 -9.77 7.33 -0.39
C ILE A 158 -9.75 8.80 -0.77
N MET A 159 -9.43 9.67 0.19
CA MET A 159 -9.51 11.11 -0.03
C MET A 159 -8.36 11.65 -0.88
N GLY A 160 -7.19 10.99 -0.83
CA GLY A 160 -6.02 11.44 -1.58
C GLY A 160 -6.29 11.59 -3.09
N PRO A 161 -6.73 10.55 -3.82
CA PRO A 161 -6.98 10.65 -5.25
C PRO A 161 -8.07 11.67 -5.61
N LEU A 162 -9.13 11.81 -4.80
CA LEU A 162 -10.13 12.87 -4.98
C LEU A 162 -9.48 14.25 -4.89
N MET A 163 -8.79 14.51 -3.79
CA MET A 163 -8.10 15.79 -3.59
C MET A 163 -7.07 16.05 -4.70
N GLY A 164 -6.30 15.02 -5.08
CA GLY A 164 -5.31 15.10 -6.14
C GLY A 164 -5.92 15.44 -7.50
N GLY A 165 -7.03 14.78 -7.86
CA GLY A 165 -7.76 15.05 -9.10
C GLY A 165 -8.26 16.48 -9.18
N TYR A 166 -8.89 17.00 -8.11
CA TYR A 166 -9.40 18.39 -8.08
C TYR A 166 -8.26 19.42 -8.00
N LEU A 167 -7.26 19.23 -7.13
CA LEU A 167 -6.12 20.15 -7.01
C LEU A 167 -5.33 20.24 -8.32
N SER A 168 -5.05 19.08 -8.94
CA SER A 168 -4.32 19.04 -10.22
C SER A 168 -5.07 19.77 -11.33
N SER A 169 -6.41 19.69 -11.34
CA SER A 169 -7.22 20.35 -12.36
C SER A 169 -7.40 21.86 -12.16
N TRP A 170 -7.35 22.35 -10.90
CA TRP A 170 -7.53 23.77 -10.60
C TRP A 170 -6.21 24.55 -10.58
N PHE A 171 -5.16 23.94 -10.07
CA PHE A 171 -3.88 24.61 -9.79
C PHE A 171 -2.69 23.99 -10.54
N GLY A 172 -2.96 23.00 -11.39
CA GLY A 172 -1.92 22.25 -12.09
C GLY A 172 -1.35 21.09 -11.26
N MET A 173 -0.72 20.13 -11.92
CA MET A 173 -0.26 18.89 -11.27
C MET A 173 0.86 19.12 -10.25
N ARG A 174 1.72 20.11 -10.47
CA ARG A 174 2.80 20.49 -9.54
C ARG A 174 2.25 20.96 -8.19
N ALA A 175 1.10 21.65 -8.20
CA ALA A 175 0.46 22.11 -6.97
C ALA A 175 0.08 20.97 -6.02
N SER A 176 -0.36 19.82 -6.55
CA SER A 176 -0.66 18.64 -5.74
C SER A 176 0.57 18.13 -4.97
N PHE A 177 1.75 18.16 -5.59
CA PHE A 177 3.01 17.81 -4.90
C PHE A 177 3.38 18.81 -3.82
N TYR A 178 3.21 20.11 -4.05
CA TYR A 178 3.47 21.14 -3.04
C TYR A 178 2.50 21.06 -1.87
N VAL A 179 1.21 20.85 -2.13
CA VAL A 179 0.19 20.64 -1.09
C VAL A 179 0.50 19.39 -0.27
N GLY A 180 0.85 18.28 -0.93
CA GLY A 180 1.26 17.05 -0.26
C GLY A 180 2.52 17.24 0.60
N SER A 181 3.52 17.96 0.09
CA SER A 181 4.72 18.34 0.84
C SER A 181 4.38 19.13 2.09
N PHE A 182 3.56 20.18 1.95
CA PHE A 182 3.15 21.05 3.05
C PHE A 182 2.33 20.28 4.10
N ALA A 183 1.43 19.41 3.66
CA ALA A 183 0.65 18.56 4.57
C ALA A 183 1.55 17.63 5.39
N LEU A 184 2.55 17.00 4.76
CA LEU A 184 3.55 16.17 5.44
C LEU A 184 4.44 16.96 6.38
N PHE A 185 4.82 18.20 6.00
CA PHE A 185 5.59 19.09 6.85
C PHE A 185 4.80 19.45 8.12
N ILE A 186 3.52 19.83 8.00
CA ILE A 186 2.64 20.12 9.14
C ILE A 186 2.45 18.88 10.01
N ALA A 187 2.15 17.74 9.40
CA ALA A 187 1.96 16.47 10.11
C ALA A 187 3.20 16.10 10.94
N THR A 188 4.37 16.24 10.34
CA THR A 188 5.64 15.95 11.01
C THR A 188 5.94 16.94 12.12
N SER A 189 5.69 18.23 11.88
CA SER A 189 5.85 19.27 12.90
C SER A 189 4.92 19.03 14.09
N ALA A 190 3.67 18.60 13.85
CA ALA A 190 2.77 18.21 14.94
C ALA A 190 3.32 17.03 15.76
N VAL A 191 3.95 16.05 15.11
CA VAL A 191 4.65 14.97 15.82
C VAL A 191 5.82 15.49 16.64
N VAL A 192 6.57 16.46 16.13
CA VAL A 192 7.70 17.10 16.85
C VAL A 192 7.24 17.83 18.10
N PHE A 193 6.17 18.59 18.03
CA PHE A 193 5.77 19.46 19.15
C PHE A 193 4.83 18.78 20.14
N ILE A 194 4.01 17.84 19.72
CA ILE A 194 2.92 17.31 20.55
C ILE A 194 3.20 15.87 20.99
N VAL A 195 3.72 15.00 20.10
CA VAL A 195 3.88 13.59 20.42
C VAL A 195 5.07 13.36 21.33
N LYS A 196 4.83 12.75 22.50
CA LYS A 196 5.89 12.31 23.40
C LYS A 196 6.26 10.88 23.08
N ASP A 197 7.56 10.63 22.96
CA ASP A 197 8.09 9.27 22.73
C ASP A 197 7.92 8.44 23.98
N MET A 198 7.15 7.36 23.85
CA MET A 198 6.89 6.40 24.91
C MET A 198 7.53 5.03 24.58
N SER A 199 8.31 4.94 23.52
CA SER A 199 9.03 3.72 23.17
C SER A 199 10.05 3.39 24.26
N VAL A 200 9.88 2.20 24.86
CA VAL A 200 10.91 1.64 25.73
C VAL A 200 12.08 1.27 24.82
N LEU A 201 13.15 2.05 24.90
CA LEU A 201 14.39 1.73 24.18
C LEU A 201 14.88 0.37 24.69
N ASN A 202 14.73 -0.65 23.87
CA ASN A 202 15.26 -1.97 24.18
C ASN A 202 16.78 -1.93 24.02
N LYS A 203 17.48 -1.55 25.11
CA LYS A 203 18.95 -1.57 25.19
C LYS A 203 19.55 -2.98 25.07
N GLY A 204 18.74 -4.01 25.17
CA GLY A 204 19.09 -5.40 24.91
C GLY A 204 18.69 -5.78 23.48
N ALA A 205 19.41 -5.24 22.49
CA ALA A 205 19.18 -5.56 21.09
C ALA A 205 19.09 -7.07 20.88
N ARG A 206 17.89 -7.57 20.54
CA ARG A 206 17.82 -8.77 19.73
C ARG A 206 18.71 -8.49 18.50
N LYS A 207 19.84 -9.23 18.38
CA LYS A 207 20.63 -9.26 17.14
C LYS A 207 19.60 -9.37 16.03
N ALA A 208 19.62 -8.41 15.10
CA ALA A 208 18.82 -8.51 13.89
C ALA A 208 19.14 -9.88 13.31
N SER A 209 18.21 -10.85 13.48
CA SER A 209 18.35 -12.12 12.80
C SER A 209 18.49 -11.74 11.34
N SER A 210 19.57 -12.19 10.68
CA SER A 210 19.80 -11.72 9.34
C SER A 210 18.55 -12.03 8.52
N LEU A 211 17.97 -11.06 7.83
CA LEU A 211 16.82 -11.24 6.94
C LEU A 211 17.01 -12.46 6.04
N LEU A 212 18.27 -12.71 5.63
CA LEU A 212 18.67 -13.88 4.86
C LEU A 212 18.47 -15.20 5.62
N ALA A 213 18.75 -15.26 6.92
CA ALA A 213 18.51 -16.46 7.72
C ALA A 213 17.00 -16.69 7.95
N ASP A 214 16.24 -15.63 8.20
CA ASP A 214 14.78 -15.72 8.34
C ASP A 214 14.12 -16.09 7.01
N LEU A 215 14.60 -15.57 5.88
CA LEU A 215 14.15 -15.94 4.53
C LEU A 215 14.49 -17.42 4.23
N LYS A 216 15.71 -17.88 4.56
CA LYS A 216 16.11 -19.27 4.39
C LYS A 216 15.22 -20.22 5.19
N ASN A 217 14.88 -19.87 6.42
CA ASN A 217 13.96 -20.65 7.25
C ASN A 217 12.52 -20.62 6.71
N ALA A 218 12.08 -19.50 6.14
CA ALA A 218 10.76 -19.38 5.50
C ALA A 218 10.64 -20.26 4.25
N LEU A 219 11.71 -20.38 3.46
CA LEU A 219 11.76 -21.24 2.28
C LEU A 219 11.56 -22.73 2.59
N HIS A 220 11.83 -23.16 3.82
CA HIS A 220 11.57 -24.52 4.28
C HIS A 220 10.12 -24.73 4.77
N ASN A 221 9.38 -23.67 5.05
CA ASN A 221 7.98 -23.74 5.44
C ASN A 221 7.07 -23.52 4.24
N LYS A 222 6.58 -24.63 3.65
CA LYS A 222 5.72 -24.62 2.46
C LYS A 222 4.46 -23.73 2.62
N GLY A 223 3.85 -23.73 3.81
CA GLY A 223 2.66 -22.91 4.09
C GLY A 223 2.98 -21.40 4.09
N LEU A 224 4.10 -21.00 4.70
CA LEU A 224 4.54 -19.60 4.69
C LEU A 224 4.95 -19.13 3.29
N LEU A 225 5.68 -19.98 2.57
CA LEU A 225 6.09 -19.70 1.18
C LEU A 225 4.87 -19.50 0.27
N TYR A 226 3.85 -20.35 0.41
CA TYR A 226 2.59 -20.19 -0.30
C TYR A 226 1.93 -18.84 -0.01
N ILE A 227 1.83 -18.45 1.26
CA ILE A 227 1.23 -17.17 1.65
C ILE A 227 2.03 -15.98 1.10
N MET A 228 3.35 -16.04 1.17
CA MET A 228 4.24 -15.02 0.58
C MET A 228 4.02 -14.89 -0.93
N ALA A 229 3.91 -16.03 -1.65
CA ALA A 229 3.63 -16.05 -3.08
C ALA A 229 2.26 -15.44 -3.40
N MET A 230 1.22 -15.74 -2.62
CA MET A 230 -0.12 -15.16 -2.80
C MET A 230 -0.11 -13.64 -2.62
N PHE A 231 0.55 -13.15 -1.56
CA PHE A 231 0.70 -11.71 -1.34
C PHE A 231 1.48 -11.05 -2.47
N PHE A 232 2.59 -11.65 -2.89
CA PHE A 232 3.41 -11.15 -4.00
C PHE A 232 2.57 -11.01 -5.28
N VAL A 233 1.83 -12.05 -5.68
CA VAL A 233 1.06 -12.03 -6.94
C VAL A 233 -0.11 -11.06 -6.86
N VAL A 234 -0.88 -11.05 -5.77
CA VAL A 234 -1.99 -10.10 -5.59
C VAL A 234 -1.48 -8.66 -5.64
N GLN A 235 -0.39 -8.37 -4.93
CA GLN A 235 0.21 -7.03 -4.93
C GLN A 235 0.75 -6.65 -6.31
N THR A 236 1.39 -7.59 -7.02
CA THR A 236 1.86 -7.40 -8.39
C THR A 236 0.71 -7.02 -9.31
N CYS A 237 -0.42 -7.75 -9.27
CA CYS A 237 -1.59 -7.45 -10.10
C CYS A 237 -2.20 -6.09 -9.76
N VAL A 238 -2.30 -5.72 -8.48
CA VAL A 238 -2.81 -4.41 -8.06
C VAL A 238 -1.91 -3.28 -8.56
N MET A 239 -0.60 -3.41 -8.36
CA MET A 239 0.36 -2.37 -8.73
C MET A 239 0.63 -2.31 -10.24
N LEU A 240 0.40 -3.39 -10.97
CA LEU A 240 0.49 -3.44 -12.43
C LEU A 240 -0.57 -2.54 -13.08
N ILE A 241 -1.77 -2.52 -12.52
CA ILE A 241 -2.91 -1.76 -13.04
C ILE A 241 -2.80 -0.27 -12.67
N GLN A 242 -2.26 0.04 -11.50
CA GLN A 242 -2.32 1.37 -10.89
C GLN A 242 -1.83 2.51 -11.79
N PRO A 243 -0.67 2.44 -12.45
CA PRO A 243 -0.20 3.53 -13.32
C PRO A 243 -1.02 3.66 -14.62
N LEU A 244 -1.70 2.59 -15.04
CA LEU A 244 -2.43 2.57 -16.30
C LEU A 244 -3.85 3.14 -16.20
N ILE A 245 -4.46 3.18 -15.01
CA ILE A 245 -5.86 3.61 -14.83
C ILE A 245 -6.07 5.03 -15.35
N THR A 246 -5.19 5.96 -15.01
CA THR A 246 -5.36 7.38 -15.39
C THR A 246 -5.23 7.57 -16.90
N LEU A 247 -4.28 6.87 -17.53
CA LEU A 247 -4.12 6.89 -18.98
C LEU A 247 -5.32 6.26 -19.70
N TYR A 248 -5.80 5.13 -19.17
CA TYR A 248 -6.98 4.44 -19.73
C TYR A 248 -8.26 5.26 -19.59
N VAL A 249 -8.43 5.97 -18.50
CA VAL A 249 -9.54 6.93 -18.35
C VAL A 249 -9.46 8.04 -19.42
N GLY A 250 -8.26 8.57 -19.67
CA GLY A 250 -8.04 9.54 -20.73
C GLY A 250 -8.34 8.97 -22.12
N GLU A 251 -7.93 7.74 -22.41
CA GLU A 251 -8.28 7.04 -23.67
C GLU A 251 -9.81 6.91 -23.82
N LEU A 252 -10.53 6.50 -22.76
CA LEU A 252 -11.99 6.34 -22.80
C LEU A 252 -12.76 7.68 -22.92
N MET A 253 -12.19 8.77 -22.44
CA MET A 253 -12.78 10.11 -22.54
C MET A 253 -12.36 10.84 -23.82
N HIS A 254 -11.44 10.27 -24.60
CA HIS A 254 -10.80 10.92 -25.75
C HIS A 254 -10.23 12.31 -25.41
N ASP A 255 -9.87 12.48 -24.13
CA ASP A 255 -9.31 13.70 -23.58
C ASP A 255 -8.35 13.37 -22.44
N MET A 256 -7.10 13.80 -22.57
CA MET A 256 -6.11 13.72 -21.48
C MET A 256 -6.16 14.98 -20.59
N GLY A 257 -7.26 15.73 -20.67
CA GLY A 257 -7.49 16.99 -19.98
C GLY A 257 -7.82 16.84 -18.48
N ASP A 258 -8.26 17.96 -17.91
CA ASP A 258 -8.57 18.07 -16.49
C ASP A 258 -9.78 17.22 -16.09
N ALA A 259 -10.71 16.99 -17.04
CA ALA A 259 -11.87 16.13 -16.83
C ALA A 259 -11.45 14.66 -16.59
N ALA A 260 -10.48 14.15 -17.37
CA ALA A 260 -9.95 12.81 -17.21
C ALA A 260 -9.21 12.64 -15.87
N ILE A 261 -8.44 13.65 -15.46
CA ILE A 261 -7.74 13.65 -14.17
C ILE A 261 -8.74 13.59 -13.01
N LYS A 262 -9.78 14.43 -13.02
CA LYS A 262 -10.85 14.41 -12.00
C LYS A 262 -11.54 13.05 -11.96
N MET A 263 -11.91 12.52 -13.11
CA MET A 263 -12.61 11.23 -13.21
C MET A 263 -11.75 10.07 -12.72
N SER A 264 -10.46 10.09 -13.03
CA SER A 264 -9.49 9.11 -12.47
C SER A 264 -9.45 9.17 -10.96
N GLY A 265 -9.42 10.37 -10.37
CA GLY A 265 -9.48 10.57 -8.92
C GLY A 265 -10.73 9.95 -8.29
N VAL A 266 -11.90 10.13 -8.93
CA VAL A 266 -13.16 9.50 -8.49
C VAL A 266 -13.06 7.99 -8.57
N ILE A 267 -12.57 7.40 -9.66
CA ILE A 267 -12.46 5.95 -9.85
C ILE A 267 -11.53 5.32 -8.80
N PHE A 268 -10.36 5.93 -8.53
CA PHE A 268 -9.47 5.46 -7.48
C PHE A 268 -10.11 5.50 -6.10
N SER A 269 -10.88 6.54 -5.81
CA SER A 269 -11.57 6.68 -4.53
C SER A 269 -12.73 5.70 -4.36
N LEU A 270 -13.44 5.39 -5.44
CA LEU A 270 -14.46 4.33 -5.43
C LEU A 270 -13.84 2.98 -5.04
N ALA A 271 -12.67 2.63 -5.57
CA ALA A 271 -11.95 1.41 -5.19
C ALA A 271 -11.57 1.41 -3.69
N GLY A 272 -11.20 2.54 -3.13
CA GLY A 272 -10.94 2.69 -1.69
C GLY A 272 -12.19 2.50 -0.83
N ILE A 273 -13.32 3.08 -1.23
CA ILE A 273 -14.60 2.94 -0.53
C ILE A 273 -15.04 1.48 -0.50
N THR A 274 -14.95 0.77 -1.64
CA THR A 274 -15.27 -0.66 -1.69
C THR A 274 -14.39 -1.48 -0.76
N GLY A 275 -13.12 -1.11 -0.62
CA GLY A 275 -12.18 -1.75 0.30
C GLY A 275 -12.68 -1.75 1.74
N ILE A 276 -13.17 -0.60 2.23
CA ILE A 276 -13.71 -0.50 3.60
C ILE A 276 -14.99 -1.32 3.76
N LEU A 277 -15.92 -1.19 2.83
CA LEU A 277 -17.23 -1.85 2.90
C LEU A 277 -17.11 -3.39 2.84
N ALA A 278 -16.27 -3.89 1.95
CA ALA A 278 -16.21 -5.32 1.65
C ALA A 278 -15.20 -6.10 2.50
N ALA A 279 -14.10 -5.48 2.98
CA ALA A 279 -13.06 -6.18 3.73
C ALA A 279 -13.61 -6.88 4.98
N THR A 280 -14.44 -6.19 5.77
CA THR A 280 -15.07 -6.75 6.97
C THR A 280 -16.05 -7.88 6.63
N PHE A 281 -16.85 -7.71 5.57
CA PHE A 281 -17.79 -8.73 5.10
C PHE A 281 -17.06 -10.02 4.70
N TRP A 282 -16.03 -9.91 3.86
CA TRP A 282 -15.25 -11.06 3.40
C TRP A 282 -14.40 -11.69 4.50
N GLY A 283 -13.89 -10.89 5.45
CA GLY A 283 -13.18 -11.40 6.62
C GLY A 283 -14.06 -12.30 7.49
N LYS A 284 -15.31 -11.89 7.79
CA LYS A 284 -16.29 -12.72 8.50
C LYS A 284 -16.66 -13.99 7.72
N ARG A 285 -16.78 -13.90 6.41
CA ARG A 285 -17.02 -15.07 5.55
C ARG A 285 -15.84 -16.05 5.58
N GLY A 286 -14.59 -15.55 5.61
CA GLY A 286 -13.40 -16.36 5.76
C GLY A 286 -13.36 -17.17 7.05
N GLN A 287 -13.81 -16.58 8.17
CA GLN A 287 -13.94 -17.30 9.45
C GLN A 287 -14.94 -18.48 9.36
N ARG A 288 -16.04 -18.31 8.61
CA ARG A 288 -17.13 -19.30 8.52
C ARG A 288 -16.84 -20.38 7.47
N PHE A 289 -16.29 -20.02 6.32
CA PHE A 289 -16.17 -20.93 5.16
C PHE A 289 -14.72 -21.35 4.87
N GLY A 290 -13.75 -20.87 5.67
CA GLY A 290 -12.34 -21.10 5.48
C GLY A 290 -11.64 -19.98 4.69
N TYR A 291 -10.53 -19.49 5.24
CA TYR A 291 -9.82 -18.32 4.70
C TYR A 291 -9.29 -18.53 3.29
N VAL A 292 -8.70 -19.70 3.02
CA VAL A 292 -8.15 -20.02 1.68
C VAL A 292 -9.27 -20.17 0.65
N ARG A 293 -10.39 -20.82 1.01
CA ARG A 293 -11.55 -20.98 0.13
C ARG A 293 -12.15 -19.62 -0.27
N VAL A 294 -12.35 -18.72 0.72
CA VAL A 294 -12.87 -17.38 0.44
C VAL A 294 -11.87 -16.56 -0.37
N PHE A 295 -10.57 -16.66 -0.07
CA PHE A 295 -9.53 -16.04 -0.91
C PHE A 295 -9.62 -16.49 -2.37
N CYS A 296 -9.76 -17.80 -2.63
CA CYS A 296 -9.90 -18.32 -4.00
C CYS A 296 -11.13 -17.74 -4.70
N ILE A 297 -12.28 -17.72 -4.02
CA ILE A 297 -13.55 -17.21 -4.58
C ILE A 297 -13.42 -15.72 -4.94
N VAL A 298 -12.97 -14.88 -4.00
CA VAL A 298 -12.91 -13.43 -4.23
C VAL A 298 -11.88 -13.07 -5.29
N THR A 299 -10.74 -13.75 -5.31
CA THR A 299 -9.67 -13.50 -6.28
C THR A 299 -10.07 -13.97 -7.68
N PHE A 300 -10.77 -15.12 -7.77
CA PHE A 300 -11.29 -15.63 -9.04
C PHE A 300 -12.35 -14.67 -9.63
N ILE A 301 -13.33 -14.26 -8.83
CA ILE A 301 -14.39 -13.34 -9.28
C ILE A 301 -13.78 -11.98 -9.66
N ALA A 302 -12.84 -11.45 -8.87
CA ALA A 302 -12.14 -10.21 -9.20
C ALA A 302 -11.39 -10.33 -10.53
N GLY A 303 -10.68 -11.44 -10.76
CA GLY A 303 -10.02 -11.72 -12.03
C GLY A 303 -11.00 -11.83 -13.19
N PHE A 304 -12.12 -12.54 -12.99
CA PHE A 304 -13.17 -12.69 -14.00
C PHE A 304 -13.80 -11.34 -14.38
N ILE A 305 -14.06 -10.47 -13.40
CA ILE A 305 -14.58 -9.12 -13.63
C ILE A 305 -13.63 -8.31 -14.52
N ASN A 306 -12.32 -8.45 -14.34
CA ASN A 306 -11.34 -7.77 -15.18
C ASN A 306 -11.37 -8.20 -16.64
N LEU A 307 -11.87 -9.40 -16.98
CA LEU A 307 -12.03 -9.81 -18.37
C LEU A 307 -13.05 -8.95 -19.13
N PHE A 308 -14.05 -8.42 -18.43
CA PHE A 308 -15.05 -7.53 -19.03
C PHE A 308 -14.49 -6.18 -19.46
N GLN A 309 -13.25 -5.85 -19.09
CA GLN A 309 -12.56 -4.65 -19.57
C GLN A 309 -12.45 -4.58 -21.12
N VAL A 310 -12.51 -5.73 -21.80
CA VAL A 310 -12.51 -5.79 -23.27
C VAL A 310 -13.74 -5.09 -23.87
N PHE A 311 -14.88 -5.17 -23.19
CA PHE A 311 -16.17 -4.67 -23.68
C PHE A 311 -16.47 -3.21 -23.27
N ILE A 312 -15.57 -2.56 -22.54
CA ILE A 312 -15.76 -1.20 -22.04
C ILE A 312 -15.47 -0.18 -23.15
N ASN A 313 -16.44 0.73 -23.34
CA ASN A 313 -16.34 1.83 -24.27
C ASN A 313 -16.58 3.20 -23.62
N THR A 314 -17.03 3.24 -22.36
CA THR A 314 -17.30 4.49 -21.64
C THR A 314 -16.64 4.47 -20.26
N VAL A 315 -16.27 5.66 -19.79
CA VAL A 315 -15.65 5.84 -18.46
C VAL A 315 -16.57 5.41 -17.31
N TRP A 316 -17.89 5.52 -17.47
CA TRP A 316 -18.86 5.10 -16.47
C TRP A 316 -18.96 3.58 -16.35
N GLN A 317 -18.87 2.86 -17.47
CA GLN A 317 -18.76 1.40 -17.47
C GLN A 317 -17.48 0.97 -16.75
N PHE A 318 -16.37 1.66 -17.03
CA PHE A 318 -15.10 1.42 -16.33
C PHE A 318 -15.22 1.63 -14.82
N ALA A 319 -15.80 2.77 -14.39
CA ALA A 319 -16.04 3.06 -12.98
C ALA A 319 -16.89 1.97 -12.30
N ALA A 320 -17.96 1.53 -12.94
CA ALA A 320 -18.82 0.47 -12.42
C ALA A 320 -18.06 -0.87 -12.27
N ILE A 321 -17.28 -1.26 -13.28
CA ILE A 321 -16.48 -2.49 -13.21
C ILE A 321 -15.39 -2.37 -12.14
N GLN A 322 -14.71 -1.25 -12.02
CA GLN A 322 -13.69 -1.03 -10.98
C GLN A 322 -14.31 -1.04 -9.57
N PHE A 323 -15.53 -0.53 -9.42
CA PHE A 323 -16.26 -0.62 -8.16
C PHE A 323 -16.54 -2.07 -7.80
N VAL A 324 -17.10 -2.88 -8.72
CA VAL A 324 -17.38 -4.30 -8.48
C VAL A 324 -16.10 -5.11 -8.26
N TYR A 325 -15.06 -4.86 -9.07
CA TYR A 325 -13.74 -5.46 -8.88
C TYR A 325 -13.19 -5.21 -7.47
N GLY A 326 -13.26 -3.95 -7.01
CA GLY A 326 -12.81 -3.57 -5.67
C GLY A 326 -13.57 -4.28 -4.55
N LEU A 327 -14.90 -4.48 -4.68
CA LEU A 327 -15.71 -5.21 -3.68
C LEU A 327 -15.22 -6.63 -3.46
N PHE A 328 -14.78 -7.33 -4.50
CA PHE A 328 -14.28 -8.69 -4.38
C PHE A 328 -12.81 -8.70 -3.96
N LEU A 329 -11.95 -7.94 -4.61
CA LEU A 329 -10.51 -7.93 -4.31
C LEU A 329 -10.21 -7.52 -2.87
N ALA A 330 -11.02 -6.65 -2.28
CA ALA A 330 -10.90 -6.24 -0.88
C ALA A 330 -10.95 -7.41 0.12
N GLY A 331 -11.52 -8.54 -0.29
CA GLY A 331 -11.53 -9.77 0.51
C GLY A 331 -10.21 -10.54 0.49
N ALA A 332 -9.31 -10.32 -0.47
CA ALA A 332 -8.11 -11.12 -0.61
C ALA A 332 -7.15 -10.94 0.57
N VAL A 333 -6.73 -9.71 0.85
CA VAL A 333 -5.72 -9.39 1.87
C VAL A 333 -6.14 -9.81 3.29
N PRO A 334 -7.38 -9.52 3.78
CA PRO A 334 -7.81 -9.95 5.10
C PRO A 334 -7.78 -11.48 5.27
N ASN A 335 -8.19 -12.21 4.24
CA ASN A 335 -8.23 -13.67 4.31
C ASN A 335 -6.82 -14.29 4.26
N ILE A 336 -5.89 -13.74 3.48
CA ILE A 336 -4.50 -14.21 3.49
C ILE A 336 -3.84 -13.90 4.86
N ASN A 337 -4.06 -12.70 5.43
CA ASN A 337 -3.53 -12.33 6.74
C ASN A 337 -4.08 -13.22 7.86
N ALA A 338 -5.38 -13.53 7.82
CA ALA A 338 -5.99 -14.44 8.79
C ALA A 338 -5.45 -15.87 8.64
N ASN A 339 -5.23 -16.34 7.42
CA ASN A 339 -4.58 -17.63 7.17
C ASN A 339 -3.13 -17.65 7.68
N LEU A 340 -2.37 -16.57 7.49
CA LEU A 340 -1.01 -16.42 8.02
C LEU A 340 -0.97 -16.60 9.54
N THR A 341 -1.89 -15.97 10.27
CA THR A 341 -1.94 -16.09 11.73
C THR A 341 -2.31 -17.50 12.19
N ARG A 342 -3.05 -18.26 11.37
CA ARG A 342 -3.45 -19.64 11.66
C ARG A 342 -2.31 -20.64 11.46
N VAL A 343 -1.53 -20.49 10.37
CA VAL A 343 -0.44 -21.43 10.03
C VAL A 343 0.89 -21.10 10.71
N THR A 344 0.95 -19.96 11.42
CA THR A 344 2.19 -19.49 12.06
C THR A 344 2.08 -19.55 13.57
N ALA A 345 3.06 -20.21 14.23
CA ALA A 345 3.15 -20.26 15.69
C ALA A 345 3.22 -18.85 16.29
N ALA A 346 2.61 -18.63 17.45
CA ALA A 346 2.47 -17.31 18.09
C ALA A 346 3.81 -16.56 18.26
N ASN A 347 4.88 -17.28 18.59
CA ASN A 347 6.24 -16.75 18.78
C ASN A 347 6.94 -16.34 17.47
N MET A 348 6.44 -16.80 16.30
CA MET A 348 7.02 -16.55 14.98
C MET A 348 6.19 -15.55 14.15
N ARG A 349 4.98 -15.16 14.62
CA ARG A 349 4.07 -14.28 13.85
C ARG A 349 4.72 -12.99 13.39
N GLY A 350 5.48 -12.30 14.25
CA GLY A 350 6.15 -11.06 13.88
C GLY A 350 7.13 -11.23 12.72
N LYS A 351 7.92 -12.32 12.72
CA LYS A 351 8.82 -12.63 11.59
C LYS A 351 8.05 -12.98 10.33
N ALA A 352 6.99 -13.78 10.44
CA ALA A 352 6.16 -14.16 9.30
C ALA A 352 5.48 -12.94 8.64
N PHE A 353 4.91 -12.01 9.43
CA PHE A 353 4.38 -10.76 8.91
C PHE A 353 5.46 -9.90 8.24
N GLY A 354 6.67 -9.84 8.79
CA GLY A 354 7.80 -9.14 8.17
C GLY A 354 8.14 -9.71 6.80
N LEU A 355 8.25 -11.03 6.67
CA LEU A 355 8.53 -11.70 5.39
C LEU A 355 7.41 -11.51 4.36
N VAL A 356 6.16 -11.59 4.79
CA VAL A 356 5.00 -11.32 3.93
C VAL A 356 5.00 -9.86 3.45
N THR A 357 5.32 -8.91 4.33
CA THR A 357 5.45 -7.50 3.94
C THR A 357 6.57 -7.31 2.92
N SER A 358 7.70 -8.02 3.07
CA SER A 358 8.76 -8.01 2.05
C SER A 358 8.25 -8.54 0.72
N ALA A 359 7.50 -9.65 0.69
CA ALA A 359 6.90 -10.18 -0.53
C ALA A 359 5.94 -9.18 -1.19
N GLN A 360 5.11 -8.46 -0.40
CA GLN A 360 4.27 -7.37 -0.90
C GLN A 360 5.10 -6.25 -1.52
N GLN A 361 6.18 -5.82 -0.87
CA GLN A 361 7.04 -4.75 -1.40
C GLN A 361 7.70 -5.16 -2.73
N PHE A 362 8.13 -6.42 -2.85
CA PHE A 362 8.62 -6.95 -4.13
C PHE A 362 7.53 -6.98 -5.20
N GLY A 363 6.28 -7.32 -4.86
CA GLY A 363 5.13 -7.18 -5.76
C GLY A 363 4.91 -5.72 -6.19
N GLY A 364 5.14 -4.77 -5.26
CA GLY A 364 5.12 -3.34 -5.53
C GLY A 364 6.22 -2.87 -6.50
N VAL A 365 7.36 -3.58 -6.58
CA VAL A 365 8.41 -3.34 -7.58
C VAL A 365 8.05 -3.95 -8.93
N VAL A 366 7.70 -5.24 -8.92
CA VAL A 366 7.48 -6.01 -10.15
C VAL A 366 6.21 -5.58 -10.88
N GLY A 367 5.14 -5.23 -10.14
CA GLY A 367 3.87 -4.83 -10.72
C GLY A 367 3.98 -3.64 -11.68
N PRO A 368 4.47 -2.47 -11.24
CA PRO A 368 4.60 -1.30 -12.11
C PRO A 368 5.58 -1.51 -13.26
N LEU A 369 6.67 -2.28 -13.07
CA LEU A 369 7.60 -2.62 -14.15
C LEU A 369 6.90 -3.44 -15.24
N LEU A 370 6.16 -4.49 -14.85
CA LEU A 370 5.38 -5.29 -15.79
C LEU A 370 4.27 -4.46 -16.43
N GLY A 371 3.56 -3.63 -15.65
CA GLY A 371 2.51 -2.76 -16.14
C GLY A 371 3.02 -1.74 -17.15
N GLY A 372 4.16 -1.10 -16.85
CA GLY A 372 4.82 -0.17 -17.75
C GLY A 372 5.32 -0.84 -19.03
N ALA A 373 6.00 -1.99 -18.90
CA ALA A 373 6.48 -2.75 -20.06
C ALA A 373 5.33 -3.24 -20.94
N LEU A 374 4.31 -3.91 -20.36
CA LEU A 374 3.17 -4.39 -21.12
C LEU A 374 2.36 -3.23 -21.75
N GLY A 375 2.18 -2.13 -21.01
CA GLY A 375 1.48 -0.94 -21.49
C GLY A 375 2.20 -0.21 -22.64
N SER A 376 3.50 -0.47 -22.85
CA SER A 376 4.24 0.05 -24.02
C SER A 376 4.02 -0.79 -25.28
N PHE A 377 3.65 -2.07 -25.14
CA PHE A 377 3.44 -2.98 -26.27
C PHE A 377 1.97 -3.22 -26.61
N MET A 378 1.07 -3.01 -25.66
CA MET A 378 -0.37 -3.25 -25.84
C MET A 378 -1.21 -2.17 -25.14
N SER A 379 -2.46 -2.00 -25.59
CA SER A 379 -3.40 -1.07 -24.96
C SER A 379 -3.65 -1.41 -23.49
N SER A 380 -3.84 -0.38 -22.67
CA SER A 380 -4.13 -0.49 -21.22
C SER A 380 -5.25 -1.50 -20.91
N ARG A 381 -6.25 -1.62 -21.80
CA ARG A 381 -7.35 -2.59 -21.73
C ARG A 381 -6.86 -4.03 -21.62
N TYR A 382 -5.91 -4.44 -22.47
CA TYR A 382 -5.39 -5.82 -22.47
C TYR A 382 -4.48 -6.11 -21.28
N VAL A 383 -3.80 -5.10 -20.76
CA VAL A 383 -3.01 -5.24 -19.53
C VAL A 383 -3.92 -5.53 -18.32
N LEU A 384 -5.09 -4.87 -18.25
CA LEU A 384 -6.10 -5.15 -17.23
C LEU A 384 -6.63 -6.60 -17.34
N VAL A 385 -6.89 -7.07 -18.56
CA VAL A 385 -7.31 -8.46 -18.81
C VAL A 385 -6.21 -9.45 -18.41
N PHE A 386 -4.95 -9.17 -18.74
CA PHE A 386 -3.82 -10.00 -18.34
C PHE A 386 -3.75 -10.13 -16.80
N ALA A 387 -3.88 -9.04 -16.06
CA ALA A 387 -3.95 -9.08 -14.59
C ALA A 387 -5.13 -9.94 -14.10
N GLY A 388 -6.28 -9.86 -14.78
CA GLY A 388 -7.44 -10.70 -14.50
C GLY A 388 -7.15 -12.19 -14.69
N CYS A 389 -6.51 -12.56 -15.80
CA CYS A 389 -6.10 -13.95 -16.06
C CYS A 389 -5.12 -14.47 -15.00
N VAL A 390 -4.15 -13.66 -14.58
CA VAL A 390 -3.19 -14.04 -13.52
C VAL A 390 -3.92 -14.26 -12.20
N LEU A 391 -4.84 -13.38 -11.80
CA LEU A 391 -5.63 -13.55 -10.57
C LEU A 391 -6.48 -14.84 -10.62
N MET A 392 -7.13 -15.13 -11.74
CA MET A 392 -7.90 -16.36 -11.91
C MET A 392 -7.02 -17.61 -11.82
N SER A 393 -5.86 -17.60 -12.47
CA SER A 393 -4.91 -18.72 -12.46
C SER A 393 -4.42 -19.02 -11.04
N VAL A 394 -4.09 -17.96 -10.27
CA VAL A 394 -3.69 -18.09 -8.86
C VAL A 394 -4.82 -18.63 -8.00
N ALA A 395 -6.05 -18.15 -8.20
CA ALA A 395 -7.21 -18.65 -7.47
C ALA A 395 -7.47 -20.14 -7.73
N VAL A 396 -7.40 -20.55 -8.99
CA VAL A 396 -7.57 -21.97 -9.42
C VAL A 396 -6.45 -22.83 -8.84
N TYR A 397 -5.19 -22.42 -8.98
CA TYR A 397 -4.04 -23.12 -8.41
C TYR A 397 -4.20 -23.28 -6.88
N SER A 398 -4.56 -22.23 -6.18
CA SER A 398 -4.76 -22.23 -4.73
C SER A 398 -5.90 -23.16 -4.30
N TYR A 399 -6.98 -23.22 -5.07
CA TYR A 399 -8.11 -24.10 -4.81
C TYR A 399 -7.71 -25.57 -4.89
N PHE A 400 -7.03 -25.96 -5.97
CA PHE A 400 -6.64 -27.37 -6.17
C PHE A 400 -5.56 -27.84 -5.18
N THR A 401 -4.61 -26.99 -4.84
CA THR A 401 -3.50 -27.38 -3.96
C THR A 401 -3.83 -27.37 -2.48
N HIS A 402 -4.68 -26.46 -2.02
CA HIS A 402 -4.88 -26.23 -0.57
C HIS A 402 -6.31 -26.43 -0.10
N VAL A 403 -7.32 -26.32 -0.96
CA VAL A 403 -8.70 -26.53 -0.55
C VAL A 403 -9.12 -27.96 -0.81
N ARG A 404 -8.95 -28.44 -2.03
CA ARG A 404 -9.33 -29.80 -2.42
C ARG A 404 -8.43 -30.88 -1.77
N GLY A 405 -7.14 -30.59 -1.61
CA GLY A 405 -6.22 -31.50 -0.91
C GLY A 405 -6.62 -31.72 0.55
N ALA A 406 -6.94 -30.64 1.26
CA ALA A 406 -7.41 -30.74 2.65
C ALA A 406 -8.78 -31.42 2.80
N GLU A 407 -9.68 -31.30 1.81
CA GLU A 407 -10.95 -32.00 1.78
C GLU A 407 -10.77 -33.52 1.56
N GLN A 408 -9.82 -33.93 0.74
CA GLN A 408 -9.47 -35.32 0.50
C GLN A 408 -8.79 -35.98 1.73
N GLU A 409 -7.87 -35.27 2.40
CA GLU A 409 -7.27 -35.74 3.64
C GLU A 409 -8.27 -35.86 4.81
N ALA A 410 -9.31 -35.04 4.83
CA ALA A 410 -10.36 -35.11 5.85
C ALA A 410 -11.42 -36.18 5.56
N ALA A 411 -11.49 -36.69 4.33
CA ALA A 411 -12.42 -37.72 3.88
C ALA A 411 -11.80 -39.14 3.87
N SER A 412 -10.46 -39.24 3.95
CA SER A 412 -9.68 -40.49 4.10
C SER A 412 -9.43 -40.80 5.56
#